data_3324732aacfbb39e37e974fa0278cee3
#
_entry.id   3324732aacfbb39e37e974fa0278cee3
#
_cell.length_a   1.000
_cell.length_b   1.000
_cell.length_c   1.000
_cell.angle_alpha   90.00
_cell.angle_beta   90.00
_cell.angle_gamma   90.00
#
_symmetry.space_group_name_H-M   'P 1'
#
loop_
_entity.id
_entity.type
_entity.pdbx_description
1 polymer ?
#
loop_
_entity_poly.entity_id
_entity_poly.type
_entity_poly.pdbx_seq_one_letter_code
_entity_poly.pdbx_strand_id
1 'polypeptide(L)'
;MKQDSEDKLAHVLEALENPSSFTQEELKSLFSDKECLRYARTILYAKESLARQQIPQPDIDKEWRTFERHHKKTSIIPIIIGLAIASCIALFFIFSLSKEVEGGLRVFEATQTVQIVKEETVNGMTTVYVPRGMQKRLELPDGTCVTLNAESQLTYETSQFGQNERKVILQGEALFDVAKDSLRPFIVQSGKLSTKALGTVFNVKDYSTEEMKITLLSGSLKITSQQKTDSVFIHPGEQAILTNQQELRTVKIPQTEDITSWAEGNFYFDNQTLVEILCELGRWYNVSVIFKSKDCMNTRLHFKAFRNESLASVVELLNYVSKNPVVLEDRTIIAEFNLQMQQNSD
;
A
#
# COMPACT_ATOMS: atom_id res chain seq x y z
N MET A 1 -20.40 11.55 19.55
CA MET A 1 -19.17 10.84 19.13
C MET A 1 -18.43 11.54 17.99
N LYS A 2 -19.06 11.81 16.82
CA LYS A 2 -18.34 12.46 15.68
C LYS A 2 -17.94 13.91 16.03
N GLN A 3 -18.81 14.65 16.63
CA GLN A 3 -18.58 16.05 17.06
C GLN A 3 -17.52 16.16 18.16
N ASP A 4 -17.48 15.20 19.10
CA ASP A 4 -16.49 15.14 20.17
C ASP A 4 -15.06 14.86 19.67
N SER A 5 -14.93 14.07 18.59
CA SER A 5 -13.65 13.79 17.93
C SER A 5 -13.14 15.00 17.14
N GLU A 6 -14.01 15.71 16.44
CA GLU A 6 -13.70 16.96 15.72
C GLU A 6 -13.24 18.06 16.68
N ASP A 7 -13.93 18.21 17.82
CA ASP A 7 -13.58 19.19 18.85
C ASP A 7 -12.21 18.89 19.49
N LYS A 8 -11.93 17.62 19.80
CA LYS A 8 -10.63 17.19 20.33
C LYS A 8 -9.48 17.47 19.36
N LEU A 9 -9.69 17.19 18.09
CA LEU A 9 -8.69 17.38 17.06
C LEU A 9 -8.40 18.87 16.82
N ALA A 10 -9.45 19.71 16.78
CA ALA A 10 -9.31 21.17 16.70
C ALA A 10 -8.51 21.72 17.88
N HIS A 11 -8.80 21.25 19.10
CA HIS A 11 -8.08 21.64 20.31
C HIS A 11 -6.60 21.25 20.29
N VAL A 12 -6.29 20.06 19.78
CA VAL A 12 -4.89 19.60 19.61
C VAL A 12 -4.18 20.45 18.58
N LEU A 13 -4.82 20.79 17.46
CA LEU A 13 -4.22 21.62 16.42
C LEU A 13 -3.90 23.02 16.95
N GLU A 14 -4.85 23.64 17.66
CA GLU A 14 -4.67 24.95 18.28
C GLU A 14 -3.54 24.94 19.32
N ALA A 15 -3.46 23.91 20.16
CA ALA A 15 -2.39 23.75 21.14
C ALA A 15 -0.99 23.57 20.49
N LEU A 16 -0.92 22.93 19.30
CA LEU A 16 0.33 22.77 18.56
C LEU A 16 0.73 24.02 17.75
N GLU A 17 -0.23 24.84 17.35
CA GLU A 17 0.03 26.08 16.60
C GLU A 17 0.31 27.29 17.51
N ASN A 18 -0.42 27.40 18.61
CA ASN A 18 -0.36 28.48 19.55
C ASN A 18 -0.22 27.99 21.01
N PRO A 19 0.87 27.31 21.37
CA PRO A 19 1.02 26.71 22.71
C PRO A 19 0.99 27.74 23.84
N SER A 20 1.27 29.02 23.55
CA SER A 20 1.22 30.12 24.52
C SER A 20 -0.21 30.54 24.92
N SER A 21 -1.24 30.10 24.19
CA SER A 21 -2.65 30.34 24.54
C SER A 21 -3.20 29.37 25.58
N PHE A 22 -2.41 28.34 25.96
CA PHE A 22 -2.77 27.32 26.92
C PHE A 22 -1.90 27.38 28.17
N THR A 23 -2.47 27.10 29.33
CA THR A 23 -1.69 26.92 30.57
C THR A 23 -0.98 25.55 30.55
N GLN A 24 0.08 25.41 31.37
CA GLN A 24 0.79 24.12 31.49
C GLN A 24 -0.12 22.97 31.96
N GLU A 25 -1.12 23.27 32.80
CA GLU A 25 -2.07 22.27 33.28
C GLU A 25 -3.04 21.83 32.20
N GLU A 26 -3.52 22.75 31.38
CA GLU A 26 -4.37 22.46 30.23
C GLU A 26 -3.65 21.61 29.17
N LEU A 27 -2.42 21.95 28.82
CA LEU A 27 -1.58 21.15 27.90
C LEU A 27 -1.33 19.75 28.46
N LYS A 28 -1.02 19.64 29.76
CA LYS A 28 -0.80 18.34 30.39
C LYS A 28 -2.06 17.49 30.42
N SER A 29 -3.23 18.09 30.67
CA SER A 29 -4.53 17.42 30.62
C SER A 29 -4.84 16.95 29.19
N LEU A 30 -4.69 17.84 28.20
CA LEU A 30 -4.96 17.55 26.78
C LEU A 30 -4.13 16.38 26.27
N PHE A 31 -2.81 16.39 26.53
CA PHE A 31 -1.91 15.34 26.06
C PHE A 31 -1.85 14.09 26.98
N SER A 32 -2.61 14.07 28.07
CA SER A 32 -2.87 12.85 28.84
C SER A 32 -3.99 12.00 28.24
N ASP A 33 -4.86 12.58 27.42
CA ASP A 33 -5.85 11.84 26.62
C ASP A 33 -5.14 11.10 25.49
N LYS A 34 -5.34 9.78 25.42
CA LYS A 34 -4.69 8.92 24.42
C LYS A 34 -5.04 9.28 22.97
N GLU A 35 -6.24 9.78 22.76
CA GLU A 35 -6.74 10.19 21.45
C GLU A 35 -6.10 11.51 21.02
N CYS A 36 -6.08 12.50 21.91
CA CYS A 36 -5.41 13.78 21.68
C CYS A 36 -3.90 13.59 21.44
N LEU A 37 -3.26 12.72 22.21
CA LEU A 37 -1.84 12.41 22.02
C LEU A 37 -1.56 11.75 20.67
N ARG A 38 -2.46 10.90 20.19
CA ARG A 38 -2.38 10.27 18.85
C ARG A 38 -2.46 11.35 17.77
N TYR A 39 -3.44 12.24 17.82
CA TYR A 39 -3.59 13.35 16.88
C TYR A 39 -2.33 14.22 16.85
N ALA A 40 -1.83 14.63 18.02
CA ALA A 40 -0.63 15.44 18.13
C ALA A 40 0.59 14.77 17.44
N ARG A 41 0.81 13.48 17.68
CA ARG A 41 1.91 12.73 17.06
C ARG A 41 1.80 12.68 15.53
N THR A 42 0.61 12.44 14.99
CA THR A 42 0.36 12.41 13.54
C THR A 42 0.64 13.77 12.90
N ILE A 43 0.14 14.86 13.52
CA ILE A 43 0.31 16.23 13.01
C ILE A 43 1.79 16.66 13.08
N LEU A 44 2.47 16.42 14.21
CA LEU A 44 3.88 16.77 14.37
C LEU A 44 4.77 15.99 13.39
N TYR A 45 4.49 14.70 13.20
CA TYR A 45 5.21 13.89 12.23
C TYR A 45 5.05 14.45 10.81
N ALA A 46 3.82 14.74 10.38
CA ALA A 46 3.57 15.32 9.07
C ALA A 46 4.29 16.68 8.90
N LYS A 47 4.21 17.58 9.90
CA LYS A 47 4.91 18.88 9.88
C LYS A 47 6.43 18.72 9.80
N GLU A 48 7.03 17.82 10.58
CA GLU A 48 8.46 17.57 10.58
C GLU A 48 8.94 17.00 9.24
N SER A 49 8.20 16.04 8.67
CA SER A 49 8.50 15.44 7.37
C SER A 49 8.42 16.46 6.23
N LEU A 50 7.41 17.34 6.25
CA LEU A 50 7.28 18.43 5.28
C LEU A 50 8.42 19.45 5.38
N ALA A 51 8.89 19.76 6.61
CA ALA A 51 9.98 20.70 6.83
C ALA A 51 11.34 20.18 6.32
N ARG A 52 11.52 18.84 6.24
CA ARG A 52 12.78 18.21 5.80
C ARG A 52 12.95 18.13 4.28
N GLN A 53 11.94 18.48 3.47
CA GLN A 53 11.97 18.19 2.03
C GLN A 53 11.92 19.43 1.13
N GLN A 54 12.99 19.58 0.32
CA GLN A 54 12.89 20.15 -1.02
C GLN A 54 12.48 19.00 -1.97
N ILE A 55 11.19 18.88 -2.24
CA ILE A 55 10.62 17.75 -3.00
C ILE A 55 10.70 18.05 -4.49
N PRO A 56 11.33 17.19 -5.33
CA PRO A 56 11.15 17.25 -6.79
C PRO A 56 9.68 17.00 -7.13
N GLN A 57 9.11 17.81 -7.99
CA GLN A 57 7.72 17.60 -8.44
C GLN A 57 7.58 16.24 -9.17
N PRO A 58 6.58 15.42 -8.83
CA PRO A 58 6.36 14.13 -9.48
C PRO A 58 5.95 14.31 -10.95
N ASP A 59 6.37 13.37 -11.80
CA ASP A 59 5.92 13.30 -13.20
C ASP A 59 4.51 12.67 -13.27
N ILE A 60 3.50 13.55 -13.26
CA ILE A 60 2.06 13.21 -13.25
C ILE A 60 1.70 12.29 -14.43
N ASP A 61 2.22 12.56 -15.62
CA ASP A 61 1.90 11.79 -16.81
C ASP A 61 2.48 10.37 -16.78
N LYS A 62 3.62 10.20 -16.13
CA LYS A 62 4.26 8.89 -15.94
C LYS A 62 3.45 8.02 -14.98
N GLU A 63 3.06 8.56 -13.82
CA GLU A 63 2.25 7.86 -12.82
C GLU A 63 0.88 7.46 -13.39
N TRP A 64 0.26 8.37 -14.15
CA TRP A 64 -1.02 8.08 -14.80
C TRP A 64 -0.93 7.01 -15.89
N ARG A 65 0.08 7.07 -16.76
CA ARG A 65 0.31 6.00 -17.78
C ARG A 65 0.55 4.65 -17.15
N THR A 66 1.20 4.63 -16.00
CA THR A 66 1.41 3.42 -15.20
C THR A 66 0.08 2.85 -14.74
N PHE A 67 -0.73 3.69 -14.14
CA PHE A 67 -2.05 3.34 -13.66
C PHE A 67 -2.96 2.83 -14.80
N GLU A 68 -3.08 3.55 -15.91
CA GLU A 68 -3.89 3.14 -17.07
C GLU A 68 -3.44 1.81 -17.68
N ARG A 69 -2.13 1.54 -17.69
CA ARG A 69 -1.57 0.30 -18.23
C ARG A 69 -1.98 -0.94 -17.43
N HIS A 70 -2.04 -0.83 -16.12
CA HIS A 70 -2.42 -1.93 -15.24
C HIS A 70 -3.94 -2.17 -15.17
N HIS A 71 -4.75 -1.17 -15.55
CA HIS A 71 -6.21 -1.24 -15.51
C HIS A 71 -6.87 -1.47 -16.87
N LYS A 72 -6.10 -1.52 -17.97
CA LYS A 72 -6.65 -2.00 -19.26
C LYS A 72 -6.90 -3.49 -19.13
N LYS A 73 -8.17 -3.86 -18.89
CA LYS A 73 -8.63 -5.25 -19.06
C LYS A 73 -8.26 -5.68 -20.47
N THR A 74 -7.41 -6.69 -20.61
CA THR A 74 -7.27 -7.43 -21.86
C THR A 74 -8.65 -8.00 -22.21
N SER A 75 -9.32 -7.38 -23.15
CA SER A 75 -10.56 -7.90 -23.72
C SER A 75 -10.23 -9.19 -24.46
N ILE A 76 -10.51 -10.33 -23.84
CA ILE A 76 -10.55 -11.61 -24.53
C ILE A 76 -11.97 -11.75 -25.07
N ILE A 77 -12.22 -11.16 -26.22
CA ILE A 77 -13.37 -11.50 -27.04
C ILE A 77 -12.97 -11.23 -28.49
N PRO A 78 -12.75 -12.26 -29.28
CA PRO A 78 -13.64 -12.49 -30.39
C PRO A 78 -13.90 -13.98 -30.58
N ILE A 79 -15.05 -14.47 -30.26
CA ILE A 79 -15.75 -15.61 -30.89
C ILE A 79 -16.98 -15.85 -30.02
N ILE A 80 -18.07 -15.15 -30.27
CA ILE A 80 -19.47 -15.58 -30.20
C ILE A 80 -20.31 -14.37 -30.67
N ILE A 81 -20.26 -14.08 -31.95
CA ILE A 81 -21.25 -13.24 -32.62
C ILE A 81 -22.26 -14.20 -33.31
N GLY A 82 -23.44 -14.33 -32.76
CA GLY A 82 -24.47 -15.07 -33.48
C GLY A 82 -25.84 -15.24 -32.81
N LEU A 83 -26.00 -15.03 -31.50
CA LEU A 83 -27.28 -15.34 -30.83
C LEU A 83 -27.76 -14.38 -29.73
N ALA A 84 -27.28 -13.15 -29.69
CA ALA A 84 -27.49 -12.26 -28.53
C ALA A 84 -28.15 -10.90 -28.84
N ILE A 85 -28.83 -10.72 -29.97
CA ILE A 85 -29.41 -9.39 -30.28
C ILE A 85 -30.72 -9.11 -29.49
N ALA A 86 -31.40 -10.12 -29.00
CA ALA A 86 -32.62 -9.93 -28.21
C ALA A 86 -32.41 -9.75 -26.70
N SER A 87 -31.29 -10.19 -26.14
CA SER A 87 -30.96 -10.01 -24.68
C SER A 87 -30.23 -8.72 -24.39
N CYS A 88 -29.59 -8.08 -25.37
CA CYS A 88 -28.84 -6.85 -25.21
C CYS A 88 -29.73 -5.63 -24.89
N ILE A 89 -30.98 -5.61 -25.37
CA ILE A 89 -31.87 -4.46 -25.13
C ILE A 89 -32.40 -4.46 -23.68
N ALA A 90 -32.65 -5.59 -23.08
CA ALA A 90 -33.08 -5.69 -21.69
C ALA A 90 -31.95 -5.39 -20.71
N LEU A 91 -30.71 -5.82 -21.02
CA LEU A 91 -29.52 -5.49 -20.24
C LEU A 91 -29.11 -4.03 -20.36
N PHE A 92 -29.33 -3.40 -21.50
CA PHE A 92 -29.07 -1.96 -21.70
C PHE A 92 -30.02 -1.10 -20.84
N PHE A 93 -31.30 -1.49 -20.67
CA PHE A 93 -32.23 -0.80 -19.78
C PHE A 93 -31.93 -1.01 -18.29
N ILE A 94 -31.43 -2.17 -17.88
CA ILE A 94 -31.02 -2.42 -16.49
C ILE A 94 -29.71 -1.66 -16.19
N PHE A 95 -28.83 -1.52 -17.15
CA PHE A 95 -27.57 -0.77 -17.02
C PHE A 95 -27.78 0.76 -17.02
N SER A 96 -28.85 1.26 -17.65
CA SER A 96 -29.23 2.69 -17.62
C SER A 96 -29.79 3.16 -16.28
N LEU A 97 -30.15 2.25 -15.38
CA LEU A 97 -30.70 2.58 -14.05
C LEU A 97 -29.65 2.52 -12.94
N SER A 98 -28.44 2.06 -13.22
CA SER A 98 -27.32 2.27 -12.30
C SER A 98 -26.84 3.70 -12.46
N LYS A 99 -27.06 4.53 -11.44
CA LYS A 99 -26.53 5.88 -11.36
C LYS A 99 -25.05 5.84 -11.72
N GLU A 100 -24.70 6.42 -12.87
CA GLU A 100 -23.33 6.75 -13.21
C GLU A 100 -22.76 7.61 -12.07
N VAL A 101 -21.76 7.09 -11.39
CA VAL A 101 -20.85 7.94 -10.63
C VAL A 101 -20.09 8.73 -11.69
N GLU A 102 -20.59 9.92 -11.99
CA GLU A 102 -20.03 10.78 -13.05
C GLU A 102 -18.52 10.94 -12.84
N GLY A 103 -17.75 10.39 -13.74
CA GLY A 103 -16.38 10.79 -14.00
C GLY A 103 -15.27 10.30 -13.08
N GLY A 104 -15.51 9.39 -12.15
CA GLY A 104 -14.46 8.84 -11.27
C GLY A 104 -13.78 7.60 -11.84
N LEU A 105 -12.46 7.50 -11.70
CA LEU A 105 -11.69 6.32 -12.05
C LEU A 105 -11.60 5.37 -10.84
N ARG A 106 -12.22 4.19 -10.94
CA ARG A 106 -12.09 3.15 -9.91
C ARG A 106 -10.72 2.53 -9.98
N VAL A 107 -9.93 2.73 -8.95
CA VAL A 107 -8.57 2.21 -8.81
C VAL A 107 -8.57 0.86 -8.11
N PHE A 108 -9.56 0.65 -7.24
CA PHE A 108 -9.57 -0.45 -6.31
C PHE A 108 -11.00 -0.84 -5.94
N GLU A 109 -11.37 -2.12 -6.08
CA GLU A 109 -12.72 -2.60 -5.76
C GLU A 109 -12.70 -3.51 -4.53
N ALA A 110 -13.64 -3.28 -3.61
CA ALA A 110 -13.82 -4.11 -2.43
C ALA A 110 -14.42 -5.48 -2.80
N THR A 111 -13.94 -6.53 -2.15
CA THR A 111 -14.48 -7.87 -2.30
C THR A 111 -15.63 -8.09 -1.31
N GLN A 112 -16.79 -8.55 -1.79
CA GLN A 112 -17.96 -8.80 -0.94
C GLN A 112 -17.99 -10.21 -0.30
N THR A 113 -17.06 -11.10 -0.68
CA THR A 113 -16.98 -12.46 -0.13
C THR A 113 -16.39 -12.47 1.26
N VAL A 114 -16.77 -13.50 2.05
CA VAL A 114 -16.17 -13.73 3.37
C VAL A 114 -14.65 -13.86 3.22
N GLN A 115 -13.93 -13.00 3.93
CA GLN A 115 -12.48 -12.95 3.88
C GLN A 115 -11.92 -13.98 4.88
N ILE A 116 -11.25 -15.00 4.38
CA ILE A 116 -10.52 -16.00 5.18
C ILE A 116 -9.16 -16.24 4.56
N VAL A 117 -8.14 -16.42 5.40
CA VAL A 117 -6.84 -16.90 4.93
C VAL A 117 -7.04 -18.33 4.41
N LYS A 118 -6.60 -18.58 3.18
CA LYS A 118 -6.67 -19.91 2.54
C LYS A 118 -5.28 -20.50 2.45
N GLU A 119 -5.15 -21.75 2.87
CA GLU A 119 -3.95 -22.53 2.68
C GLU A 119 -4.35 -23.84 1.98
N GLU A 120 -3.74 -24.13 0.86
CA GLU A 120 -4.05 -25.27 0.04
C GLU A 120 -2.77 -25.92 -0.47
N THR A 121 -2.70 -27.25 -0.36
CA THR A 121 -1.59 -28.03 -0.90
C THR A 121 -2.08 -28.94 -2.00
N VAL A 122 -1.61 -28.70 -3.23
CA VAL A 122 -1.96 -29.49 -4.41
C VAL A 122 -0.69 -29.92 -5.10
N ASN A 123 -0.55 -31.22 -5.37
CA ASN A 123 0.63 -31.80 -6.05
C ASN A 123 1.97 -31.40 -5.43
N GLY A 124 2.04 -31.31 -4.09
CA GLY A 124 3.25 -30.93 -3.36
C GLY A 124 3.57 -29.43 -3.35
N MET A 125 2.75 -28.61 -3.98
CA MET A 125 2.82 -27.14 -3.92
C MET A 125 1.84 -26.62 -2.87
N THR A 126 2.34 -25.90 -1.89
CA THR A 126 1.51 -25.19 -0.89
C THR A 126 1.36 -23.74 -1.29
N THR A 127 0.12 -23.29 -1.33
CA THR A 127 -0.24 -21.89 -1.60
C THR A 127 -0.97 -21.32 -0.40
N VAL A 128 -0.45 -20.22 0.14
CA VAL A 128 -1.07 -19.44 1.22
C VAL A 128 -1.56 -18.13 0.63
N TYR A 129 -2.86 -17.90 0.64
CA TYR A 129 -3.50 -16.67 0.20
C TYR A 129 -4.03 -15.89 1.39
N VAL A 130 -3.63 -14.63 1.51
CA VAL A 130 -4.10 -13.67 2.51
C VAL A 130 -5.02 -12.66 1.82
N PRO A 131 -6.32 -12.67 2.13
CA PRO A 131 -7.25 -11.73 1.51
C PRO A 131 -7.07 -10.31 2.04
N ARG A 132 -7.82 -9.38 1.49
CA ARG A 132 -7.92 -8.00 1.97
C ARG A 132 -8.42 -7.97 3.41
N GLY A 133 -7.99 -7.00 4.18
CA GLY A 133 -8.36 -6.84 5.59
C GLY A 133 -7.65 -7.78 6.55
N MET A 134 -6.69 -8.55 6.08
CA MET A 134 -5.98 -9.54 6.87
C MET A 134 -4.48 -9.50 6.67
N GLN A 135 -3.76 -10.07 7.62
CA GLN A 135 -2.33 -10.28 7.62
C GLN A 135 -2.06 -11.69 8.18
N LYS A 136 -1.05 -12.37 7.70
CA LYS A 136 -0.69 -13.70 8.17
C LYS A 136 0.81 -13.84 8.39
N ARG A 137 1.19 -14.29 9.58
CA ARG A 137 2.55 -14.76 9.86
C ARG A 137 2.56 -16.29 9.77
N LEU A 138 3.57 -16.82 9.11
CA LEU A 138 3.81 -18.26 8.97
C LEU A 138 5.31 -18.57 9.06
N GLU A 139 5.62 -19.81 9.39
CA GLU A 139 6.97 -20.35 9.40
C GLU A 139 7.09 -21.41 8.30
N LEU A 140 8.11 -21.28 7.47
CA LEU A 140 8.42 -22.23 6.40
C LEU A 140 9.19 -23.44 6.96
N PRO A 141 9.26 -24.56 6.21
CA PRO A 141 9.92 -25.79 6.67
C PRO A 141 11.41 -25.65 7.03
N ASP A 142 12.08 -24.59 6.56
CA ASP A 142 13.47 -24.28 6.87
C ASP A 142 13.66 -23.36 8.09
N GLY A 143 12.58 -23.00 8.80
CA GLY A 143 12.56 -22.05 9.90
C GLY A 143 12.55 -20.58 9.48
N THR A 144 12.42 -20.28 8.20
CA THR A 144 12.20 -18.90 7.71
C THR A 144 10.83 -18.40 8.17
N CYS A 145 10.79 -17.22 8.82
CA CYS A 145 9.54 -16.56 9.16
C CYS A 145 9.13 -15.62 8.04
N VAL A 146 7.85 -15.71 7.63
CA VAL A 146 7.26 -14.84 6.61
C VAL A 146 6.03 -14.18 7.17
N THR A 147 5.94 -12.85 7.04
CA THR A 147 4.70 -12.11 7.31
C THR A 147 4.13 -11.64 5.97
N LEU A 148 2.93 -12.10 5.63
CA LEU A 148 2.19 -11.70 4.42
C LEU A 148 1.23 -10.57 4.73
N ASN A 149 1.25 -9.50 3.94
CA ASN A 149 0.32 -8.39 4.04
C ASN A 149 -1.03 -8.72 3.36
N ALA A 150 -2.00 -7.81 3.48
CA ALA A 150 -3.30 -7.94 2.83
C ALA A 150 -3.16 -8.09 1.29
N GLU A 151 -4.04 -8.92 0.69
CA GLU A 151 -4.06 -9.18 -0.76
C GLU A 151 -2.74 -9.77 -1.27
N SER A 152 -2.16 -10.72 -0.51
CA SER A 152 -0.88 -11.35 -0.83
C SER A 152 -1.00 -12.86 -0.92
N GLN A 153 -0.15 -13.46 -1.74
CA GLN A 153 -0.08 -14.90 -1.95
C GLN A 153 1.37 -15.38 -1.96
N LEU A 154 1.63 -16.44 -1.20
CA LEU A 154 2.91 -17.13 -1.19
C LEU A 154 2.72 -18.58 -1.63
N THR A 155 3.53 -19.02 -2.60
CA THR A 155 3.52 -20.42 -3.07
C THR A 155 4.91 -21.02 -2.95
N TYR A 156 5.01 -22.25 -2.41
CA TYR A 156 6.27 -22.98 -2.28
C TYR A 156 6.05 -24.48 -2.42
N GLU A 157 7.10 -25.19 -2.81
CA GLU A 157 7.07 -26.65 -2.88
C GLU A 157 7.35 -27.25 -1.51
N THR A 158 6.38 -27.97 -0.92
CA THR A 158 6.50 -28.53 0.43
C THR A 158 7.35 -29.78 0.47
N SER A 159 7.23 -30.66 -0.54
CA SER A 159 7.85 -31.98 -0.58
C SER A 159 9.37 -31.95 -0.74
N GLN A 160 9.90 -30.93 -1.46
CA GLN A 160 11.32 -30.79 -1.76
C GLN A 160 11.92 -29.49 -1.26
N PHE A 161 11.19 -28.76 -0.41
CA PHE A 161 11.64 -27.48 0.10
C PHE A 161 13.00 -27.59 0.82
N GLY A 162 13.99 -26.88 0.27
CA GLY A 162 15.32 -26.87 0.86
C GLY A 162 16.22 -28.07 0.56
N GLN A 163 15.90 -28.93 -0.38
CA GLN A 163 16.86 -29.98 -0.82
C GLN A 163 18.10 -29.39 -1.49
N ASN A 164 17.91 -28.55 -2.51
CA ASN A 164 18.96 -27.83 -3.22
C ASN A 164 18.89 -26.32 -3.03
N GLU A 165 17.70 -25.78 -3.09
CA GLU A 165 17.38 -24.36 -2.89
C GLU A 165 16.04 -24.23 -2.14
N ARG A 166 15.83 -23.06 -1.52
CA ARG A 166 14.61 -22.72 -0.77
C ARG A 166 13.84 -21.69 -1.60
N LYS A 167 12.98 -22.15 -2.50
CA LYS A 167 12.31 -21.29 -3.46
C LYS A 167 10.87 -21.03 -3.09
N VAL A 168 10.48 -19.77 -3.14
CA VAL A 168 9.09 -19.30 -2.96
C VAL A 168 8.71 -18.37 -4.11
N ILE A 169 7.41 -18.31 -4.41
CA ILE A 169 6.81 -17.38 -5.39
C ILE A 169 5.88 -16.46 -4.60
N LEU A 170 6.09 -15.16 -4.71
CA LEU A 170 5.31 -14.13 -4.04
C LEU A 170 4.52 -13.29 -5.05
N GLN A 171 3.28 -13.00 -4.70
CA GLN A 171 2.45 -11.93 -5.28
C GLN A 171 1.94 -11.06 -4.11
N GLY A 172 1.99 -9.74 -4.23
CA GLY A 172 1.66 -8.82 -3.15
C GLY A 172 2.86 -8.44 -2.29
N GLU A 173 2.69 -8.36 -0.96
CA GLU A 173 3.74 -7.88 -0.06
C GLU A 173 4.04 -8.87 1.06
N ALA A 174 5.34 -9.09 1.28
CA ALA A 174 5.82 -9.93 2.37
C ALA A 174 7.12 -9.41 2.99
N LEU A 175 7.19 -9.54 4.32
CA LEU A 175 8.41 -9.40 5.11
C LEU A 175 8.99 -10.80 5.35
N PHE A 176 10.22 -11.01 4.94
CA PHE A 176 10.97 -12.25 5.11
C PHE A 176 12.05 -12.08 6.18
N ASP A 177 12.06 -12.95 7.16
CA ASP A 177 13.16 -13.17 8.10
C ASP A 177 13.75 -14.56 7.80
N VAL A 178 14.74 -14.57 6.90
CA VAL A 178 15.26 -15.81 6.29
C VAL A 178 16.24 -16.50 7.22
N ALA A 179 15.98 -17.78 7.52
CA ALA A 179 16.90 -18.65 8.26
C ALA A 179 18.28 -18.73 7.58
N LYS A 180 19.36 -18.58 8.37
CA LYS A 180 20.74 -18.59 7.85
C LYS A 180 21.13 -19.97 7.31
N ASP A 181 21.41 -20.03 6.02
CA ASP A 181 21.94 -21.20 5.34
C ASP A 181 22.69 -20.77 4.08
N SER A 182 24.02 -20.82 4.16
CA SER A 182 24.90 -20.43 3.04
C SER A 182 25.00 -21.49 1.95
N LEU A 183 24.64 -22.74 2.23
CA LEU A 183 24.72 -23.85 1.29
C LEU A 183 23.48 -23.94 0.40
N ARG A 184 22.31 -23.56 0.95
CA ARG A 184 21.02 -23.61 0.26
C ARG A 184 20.41 -22.23 0.21
N PRO A 185 20.56 -21.50 -0.89
CA PRO A 185 20.04 -20.14 -1.00
C PRO A 185 18.51 -20.10 -0.91
N PHE A 186 17.99 -19.05 -0.27
CA PHE A 186 16.57 -18.71 -0.28
C PHE A 186 16.29 -17.82 -1.47
N ILE A 187 15.30 -18.18 -2.29
CA ILE A 187 14.99 -17.48 -3.52
C ILE A 187 13.52 -17.07 -3.52
N VAL A 188 13.27 -15.75 -3.53
CA VAL A 188 11.95 -15.19 -3.75
C VAL A 188 11.81 -14.81 -5.21
N GLN A 189 10.85 -15.44 -5.89
CA GLN A 189 10.44 -15.06 -7.23
C GLN A 189 9.20 -14.20 -7.14
N SER A 190 9.27 -12.96 -7.62
CA SER A 190 8.16 -12.02 -7.58
C SER A 190 8.16 -11.22 -8.89
N GLY A 191 7.05 -11.26 -9.61
CA GLY A 191 6.95 -10.67 -10.94
C GLY A 191 8.10 -11.08 -11.86
N LYS A 192 8.91 -10.12 -12.28
CA LYS A 192 10.06 -10.33 -13.17
C LYS A 192 11.41 -10.39 -12.45
N LEU A 193 11.42 -10.31 -11.13
CA LEU A 193 12.62 -10.34 -10.32
C LEU A 193 12.79 -11.67 -9.58
N SER A 194 14.04 -12.05 -9.43
CA SER A 194 14.47 -13.15 -8.56
C SER A 194 15.42 -12.59 -7.51
N THR A 195 15.04 -12.71 -6.25
CA THR A 195 15.79 -12.21 -5.09
C THR A 195 16.40 -13.37 -4.34
N LYS A 196 17.74 -13.40 -4.23
CA LYS A 196 18.51 -14.46 -3.55
C LYS A 196 19.07 -13.96 -2.24
N ALA A 197 18.81 -14.73 -1.17
CA ALA A 197 19.20 -14.48 0.21
C ALA A 197 19.91 -15.70 0.83
N LEU A 198 20.82 -15.48 1.80
CA LEU A 198 21.53 -16.55 2.55
C LEU A 198 21.29 -16.50 4.05
N GLY A 199 20.44 -15.58 4.52
CA GLY A 199 20.15 -15.32 5.94
C GLY A 199 20.01 -13.80 6.13
N THR A 200 18.81 -13.28 5.85
CA THR A 200 18.62 -11.88 5.50
C THR A 200 17.22 -11.46 5.90
N VAL A 201 17.04 -10.27 6.43
CA VAL A 201 15.73 -9.67 6.68
C VAL A 201 15.45 -8.65 5.60
N PHE A 202 14.34 -8.81 4.87
CA PHE A 202 13.99 -7.92 3.77
C PHE A 202 12.48 -7.93 3.49
N ASN A 203 11.99 -6.84 2.90
CA ASN A 203 10.61 -6.67 2.45
C ASN A 203 10.55 -6.72 0.92
N VAL A 204 9.57 -7.42 0.38
CA VAL A 204 9.23 -7.41 -1.05
C VAL A 204 7.81 -6.90 -1.19
N LYS A 205 7.59 -5.86 -2.01
CA LYS A 205 6.28 -5.31 -2.36
C LYS A 205 6.09 -5.38 -3.86
N ASP A 206 5.14 -6.21 -4.31
CA ASP A 206 4.85 -6.49 -5.72
C ASP A 206 3.32 -6.54 -5.95
N TYR A 207 2.67 -5.40 -5.81
CA TYR A 207 1.28 -5.23 -6.22
C TYR A 207 1.22 -4.73 -7.66
N SER A 208 0.29 -5.27 -8.45
CA SER A 208 0.17 -4.97 -9.89
C SER A 208 -0.06 -3.50 -10.22
N THR A 209 -0.50 -2.71 -9.26
CA THR A 209 -0.80 -1.27 -9.40
C THR A 209 0.35 -0.35 -9.01
N GLU A 210 1.46 -0.91 -8.54
CA GLU A 210 2.57 -0.15 -7.96
C GLU A 210 3.91 -0.59 -8.59
N GLU A 211 4.95 0.24 -8.46
CA GLU A 211 6.32 -0.19 -8.77
C GLU A 211 6.75 -1.28 -7.79
N MET A 212 7.40 -2.33 -8.31
CA MET A 212 7.92 -3.38 -7.46
C MET A 212 9.11 -2.86 -6.65
N LYS A 213 9.09 -3.07 -5.33
CA LYS A 213 10.11 -2.59 -4.39
C LYS A 213 10.64 -3.74 -3.54
N ILE A 214 11.97 -3.84 -3.42
CA ILE A 214 12.65 -4.81 -2.55
C ILE A 214 13.58 -4.02 -1.63
N THR A 215 13.29 -4.03 -0.33
CA THR A 215 14.05 -3.27 0.68
C THR A 215 14.81 -4.21 1.59
N LEU A 216 16.11 -3.98 1.75
CA LEU A 216 16.98 -4.77 2.62
C LEU A 216 17.12 -4.11 3.98
N LEU A 217 16.80 -4.88 5.04
CA LEU A 217 16.94 -4.46 6.43
C LEU A 217 18.24 -4.98 7.06
N SER A 218 18.57 -6.26 6.84
CA SER A 218 19.82 -6.84 7.35
C SER A 218 20.35 -7.94 6.44
N GLY A 219 21.67 -8.13 6.39
CA GLY A 219 22.34 -9.12 5.55
C GLY A 219 22.75 -8.58 4.18
N SER A 220 22.59 -9.37 3.13
CA SER A 220 22.82 -8.97 1.74
C SER A 220 21.88 -9.68 0.77
N LEU A 221 21.47 -9.02 -0.29
CA LEU A 221 20.60 -9.57 -1.34
C LEU A 221 21.26 -9.44 -2.70
N LYS A 222 21.10 -10.47 -3.51
CA LYS A 222 21.33 -10.42 -4.95
C LYS A 222 20.00 -10.45 -5.68
N ILE A 223 19.70 -9.40 -6.43
CA ILE A 223 18.46 -9.26 -7.20
C ILE A 223 18.81 -9.38 -8.67
N THR A 224 18.12 -10.25 -9.40
CA THR A 224 18.35 -10.52 -10.83
C THR A 224 17.06 -10.32 -11.60
N SER A 225 17.11 -9.59 -12.70
CA SER A 225 15.99 -9.46 -13.63
C SER A 225 15.92 -10.67 -14.55
N GLN A 226 14.75 -11.26 -14.73
CA GLN A 226 14.55 -12.38 -15.65
C GLN A 226 14.66 -11.97 -17.14
N GLN A 227 14.50 -10.69 -17.45
CA GLN A 227 14.50 -10.18 -18.82
C GLN A 227 15.85 -9.62 -19.27
N LYS A 228 16.69 -9.22 -18.32
CA LYS A 228 18.04 -8.72 -18.57
C LYS A 228 18.99 -9.51 -17.70
N THR A 229 20.19 -9.78 -18.22
CA THR A 229 21.27 -10.48 -17.49
C THR A 229 21.79 -9.65 -16.30
N ASP A 230 21.15 -8.51 -16.03
CA ASP A 230 21.58 -7.56 -15.02
C ASP A 230 21.23 -8.08 -13.62
N SER A 231 22.20 -8.06 -12.75
CA SER A 231 22.00 -8.32 -11.32
C SER A 231 22.57 -7.18 -10.49
N VAL A 232 21.88 -6.87 -9.41
CA VAL A 232 22.32 -5.85 -8.45
C VAL A 232 22.45 -6.49 -7.07
N PHE A 233 23.49 -6.09 -6.33
CA PHE A 233 23.61 -6.36 -4.91
C PHE A 233 23.13 -5.13 -4.15
N ILE A 234 22.30 -5.33 -3.12
CA ILE A 234 21.88 -4.25 -2.22
C ILE A 234 22.33 -4.54 -0.80
N HIS A 235 22.59 -3.45 -0.06
CA HIS A 235 23.04 -3.44 1.33
C HIS A 235 21.94 -2.97 2.27
N PRO A 236 22.05 -3.21 3.58
CA PRO A 236 21.07 -2.72 4.55
C PRO A 236 20.84 -1.20 4.40
N GLY A 237 19.57 -0.78 4.39
CA GLY A 237 19.17 0.59 4.12
C GLY A 237 19.06 0.94 2.64
N GLU A 238 19.19 -0.03 1.74
CA GLU A 238 18.95 0.17 0.32
C GLU A 238 17.67 -0.51 -0.15
N GLN A 239 17.05 0.08 -1.17
CA GLN A 239 15.86 -0.43 -1.84
C GLN A 239 16.12 -0.54 -3.34
N ALA A 240 15.87 -1.70 -3.90
CA ALA A 240 15.79 -1.91 -5.34
C ALA A 240 14.35 -1.67 -5.82
N ILE A 241 14.21 -0.89 -6.89
CA ILE A 241 12.94 -0.55 -7.50
C ILE A 241 12.97 -1.00 -8.96
N LEU A 242 12.01 -1.84 -9.35
CA LEU A 242 11.78 -2.14 -10.75
C LEU A 242 10.77 -1.13 -11.31
N THR A 243 11.27 -0.25 -12.17
CA THR A 243 10.44 0.77 -12.80
C THR A 243 9.53 0.16 -13.85
N ASN A 244 8.52 0.93 -14.26
CA ASN A 244 7.61 0.54 -15.34
C ASN A 244 8.32 0.37 -16.70
N GLN A 245 9.47 1.04 -16.90
CA GLN A 245 10.33 0.88 -18.07
C GLN A 245 11.21 -0.37 -17.99
N GLN A 246 11.01 -1.22 -16.97
CA GLN A 246 11.78 -2.43 -16.71
C GLN A 246 13.25 -2.15 -16.39
N GLU A 247 13.53 -1.00 -15.79
CA GLU A 247 14.85 -0.65 -15.28
C GLU A 247 14.93 -0.94 -13.79
N LEU A 248 16.00 -1.61 -13.39
CA LEU A 248 16.30 -1.88 -11.99
C LEU A 248 17.19 -0.75 -11.46
N ARG A 249 16.66 0.04 -10.54
CA ARG A 249 17.41 1.12 -9.87
C ARG A 249 17.51 0.86 -8.37
N THR A 250 18.58 1.35 -7.76
CA THR A 250 18.79 1.27 -6.31
C THR A 250 18.73 2.67 -5.70
N VAL A 251 18.04 2.81 -4.57
CA VAL A 251 17.95 4.05 -3.78
C VAL A 251 18.27 3.76 -2.32
N LYS A 252 18.79 4.74 -1.59
CA LYS A 252 18.98 4.64 -0.14
C LYS A 252 17.70 5.03 0.57
N ILE A 253 17.33 4.26 1.58
CA ILE A 253 16.18 4.51 2.46
C ILE A 253 16.73 4.96 3.82
N PRO A 254 16.43 6.20 4.25
CA PRO A 254 16.98 6.76 5.49
C PRO A 254 16.53 6.00 6.75
N GLN A 255 15.30 5.48 6.76
CA GLN A 255 14.70 4.79 7.89
C GLN A 255 14.01 3.52 7.38
N THR A 256 14.61 2.36 7.64
CA THR A 256 14.09 1.07 7.16
C THR A 256 12.95 0.54 8.04
N GLU A 257 12.85 1.01 9.29
CA GLU A 257 11.77 0.69 10.22
C GLU A 257 10.40 1.08 9.67
N ASP A 258 10.37 2.13 8.87
CA ASP A 258 9.15 2.63 8.24
C ASP A 258 8.56 1.62 7.25
N ILE A 259 9.44 0.87 6.56
CA ILE A 259 9.04 -0.14 5.56
C ILE A 259 8.38 -1.36 6.23
N THR A 260 8.69 -1.64 7.48
CA THR A 260 8.17 -2.80 8.23
C THR A 260 7.05 -2.46 9.19
N SER A 261 6.74 -1.17 9.37
CA SER A 261 5.69 -0.73 10.31
C SER A 261 4.34 -1.37 10.04
N TRP A 262 4.03 -1.73 8.79
CA TRP A 262 2.83 -2.45 8.44
C TRP A 262 2.75 -3.82 9.12
N ALA A 263 3.88 -4.52 9.27
CA ALA A 263 3.95 -5.82 9.94
C ALA A 263 3.73 -5.69 11.47
N GLU A 264 3.96 -4.51 12.03
CA GLU A 264 3.74 -4.16 13.43
C GLU A 264 2.36 -3.55 13.70
N GLY A 265 1.49 -3.48 12.68
CA GLY A 265 0.13 -2.96 12.82
C GLY A 265 0.01 -1.44 12.69
N ASN A 266 0.93 -0.80 11.97
CA ASN A 266 0.90 0.63 11.71
C ASN A 266 0.75 0.93 10.21
N PHE A 267 0.14 2.06 9.90
CA PHE A 267 0.34 2.76 8.66
C PHE A 267 1.45 3.79 8.84
N TYR A 268 2.41 3.78 7.95
CA TYR A 268 3.47 4.75 7.92
C TYR A 268 3.79 5.11 6.47
N PHE A 269 3.57 6.34 6.12
CA PHE A 269 3.80 6.86 4.77
C PHE A 269 4.71 8.07 4.86
N ASP A 270 5.90 7.97 4.28
CA ASP A 270 6.83 9.07 4.15
C ASP A 270 6.99 9.45 2.68
N ASN A 271 6.55 10.66 2.31
CA ASN A 271 6.57 11.16 0.93
C ASN A 271 5.91 10.22 -0.08
N GLN A 272 4.85 9.55 0.32
CA GLN A 272 4.07 8.66 -0.54
C GLN A 272 2.98 9.44 -1.27
N THR A 273 2.65 9.00 -2.49
CA THR A 273 1.54 9.59 -3.24
C THR A 273 0.19 9.23 -2.63
N LEU A 274 -0.80 10.09 -2.79
CA LEU A 274 -2.15 9.81 -2.30
C LEU A 274 -2.71 8.50 -2.89
N VAL A 275 -2.36 8.16 -4.13
CA VAL A 275 -2.76 6.88 -4.73
C VAL A 275 -2.15 5.69 -4.00
N GLU A 276 -0.86 5.71 -3.66
CA GLU A 276 -0.20 4.64 -2.89
C GLU A 276 -0.83 4.49 -1.50
N ILE A 277 -1.10 5.61 -0.82
CA ILE A 277 -1.73 5.64 0.51
C ILE A 277 -3.13 5.03 0.45
N LEU A 278 -3.98 5.54 -0.45
CA LEU A 278 -5.38 5.08 -0.52
C LEU A 278 -5.50 3.63 -1.01
N CYS A 279 -4.62 3.16 -1.91
CA CYS A 279 -4.57 1.75 -2.30
C CYS A 279 -4.23 0.85 -1.10
N GLU A 280 -3.31 1.26 -0.24
CA GLU A 280 -2.99 0.48 0.96
C GLU A 280 -4.13 0.49 1.99
N LEU A 281 -4.76 1.65 2.24
CA LEU A 281 -5.97 1.74 3.05
C LEU A 281 -7.10 0.87 2.47
N GLY A 282 -7.29 0.91 1.15
CA GLY A 282 -8.27 0.08 0.44
C GLY A 282 -8.04 -1.41 0.64
N ARG A 283 -6.78 -1.88 0.56
CA ARG A 283 -6.41 -3.28 0.83
C ARG A 283 -6.68 -3.66 2.28
N TRP A 284 -6.25 -2.83 3.23
CA TRP A 284 -6.38 -3.13 4.65
C TRP A 284 -7.83 -3.10 5.14
N TYR A 285 -8.63 -2.10 4.74
CA TYR A 285 -10.03 -2.00 5.17
C TYR A 285 -11.01 -2.73 4.23
N ASN A 286 -10.50 -3.35 3.17
CA ASN A 286 -11.30 -4.01 2.13
C ASN A 286 -12.41 -3.11 1.58
N VAL A 287 -12.04 -1.92 1.15
CA VAL A 287 -12.93 -0.92 0.56
C VAL A 287 -12.47 -0.52 -0.84
N SER A 288 -13.38 -0.05 -1.67
CA SER A 288 -13.06 0.48 -2.99
C SER A 288 -12.40 1.85 -2.91
N VAL A 289 -11.60 2.21 -3.91
CA VAL A 289 -10.96 3.53 -4.02
C VAL A 289 -11.25 4.13 -5.39
N ILE A 290 -11.75 5.36 -5.41
CA ILE A 290 -12.07 6.12 -6.62
C ILE A 290 -11.36 7.47 -6.57
N PHE A 291 -10.70 7.84 -7.67
CA PHE A 291 -10.15 9.18 -7.87
C PHE A 291 -11.00 9.92 -8.90
N LYS A 292 -11.55 11.07 -8.53
CA LYS A 292 -12.32 11.93 -9.44
C LYS A 292 -11.45 12.75 -10.39
N SER A 293 -10.17 12.96 -10.03
CA SER A 293 -9.20 13.68 -10.86
C SER A 293 -7.82 13.05 -10.78
N LYS A 294 -7.06 13.15 -11.88
CA LYS A 294 -5.63 12.77 -11.93
C LYS A 294 -4.77 13.62 -10.99
N ASP A 295 -5.12 14.88 -10.83
CA ASP A 295 -4.32 15.84 -10.08
C ASP A 295 -4.21 15.49 -8.58
N CYS A 296 -5.26 14.88 -8.01
CA CYS A 296 -5.21 14.46 -6.62
C CYS A 296 -4.35 13.20 -6.38
N MET A 297 -4.08 12.38 -7.40
CA MET A 297 -3.36 11.11 -7.26
C MET A 297 -1.90 11.29 -6.82
N ASN A 298 -1.25 12.35 -7.31
CA ASN A 298 0.18 12.58 -7.14
C ASN A 298 0.54 13.47 -5.95
N THR A 299 -0.46 13.92 -5.20
CA THR A 299 -0.21 14.65 -3.95
C THR A 299 0.60 13.77 -3.02
N ARG A 300 1.79 14.24 -2.63
CA ARG A 300 2.66 13.50 -1.70
C ARG A 300 2.40 13.93 -0.29
N LEU A 301 2.29 12.95 0.59
CA LEU A 301 1.93 13.16 1.98
C LEU A 301 2.87 12.39 2.91
N HIS A 302 2.93 12.91 4.15
CA HIS A 302 3.52 12.25 5.30
C HIS A 302 2.38 11.94 6.26
N PHE A 303 2.16 10.65 6.53
CA PHE A 303 0.99 10.23 7.28
C PHE A 303 1.29 9.00 8.11
N LYS A 304 0.80 8.99 9.34
CA LYS A 304 0.92 7.85 10.26
C LYS A 304 -0.40 7.62 10.99
N ALA A 305 -0.83 6.35 11.03
CA ALA A 305 -2.00 5.91 11.79
C ALA A 305 -1.82 4.45 12.25
N PHE A 306 -2.69 3.99 13.16
CA PHE A 306 -2.69 2.59 13.56
C PHE A 306 -3.69 1.78 12.71
N ARG A 307 -3.34 0.56 12.36
CA ARG A 307 -4.20 -0.34 11.58
C ARG A 307 -5.43 -0.82 12.33
N ASN A 308 -5.45 -0.72 13.67
CA ASN A 308 -6.59 -1.05 14.51
C ASN A 308 -7.61 0.08 14.68
N GLU A 309 -7.36 1.24 14.05
CA GLU A 309 -8.31 2.34 14.03
C GLU A 309 -9.41 2.11 13.01
N SER A 310 -10.55 2.81 13.19
CA SER A 310 -11.62 2.76 12.17
C SER A 310 -11.18 3.49 10.89
N LEU A 311 -11.65 3.03 9.74
CA LEU A 311 -11.39 3.72 8.47
C LEU A 311 -11.84 5.18 8.51
N ALA A 312 -12.97 5.47 9.16
CA ALA A 312 -13.48 6.84 9.29
C ALA A 312 -12.48 7.74 10.03
N SER A 313 -11.91 7.27 11.16
CA SER A 313 -10.89 8.01 11.90
C SER A 313 -9.62 8.22 11.08
N VAL A 314 -9.19 7.21 10.31
CA VAL A 314 -7.99 7.30 9.47
C VAL A 314 -8.20 8.29 8.32
N VAL A 315 -9.38 8.29 7.68
CA VAL A 315 -9.73 9.26 6.62
C VAL A 315 -9.82 10.67 7.18
N GLU A 316 -10.38 10.85 8.37
CA GLU A 316 -10.41 12.14 9.05
C GLU A 316 -9.00 12.68 9.30
N LEU A 317 -8.09 11.85 9.85
CA LEU A 317 -6.68 12.22 10.05
C LEU A 317 -5.97 12.54 8.73
N LEU A 318 -6.25 11.77 7.67
CA LEU A 318 -5.67 11.99 6.35
C LEU A 318 -6.09 13.36 5.78
N ASN A 319 -7.34 13.75 5.97
CA ASN A 319 -7.86 15.06 5.52
C ASN A 319 -7.20 16.25 6.23
N TYR A 320 -6.61 16.06 7.41
CA TYR A 320 -5.83 17.12 8.07
C TYR A 320 -4.51 17.41 7.38
N VAL A 321 -3.88 16.39 6.81
CA VAL A 321 -2.58 16.53 6.13
C VAL A 321 -2.70 16.64 4.62
N SER A 322 -3.87 16.25 4.06
CA SER A 322 -4.13 16.30 2.62
C SER A 322 -4.77 17.63 2.22
N LYS A 323 -4.28 18.23 1.14
CA LYS A 323 -4.95 19.38 0.50
C LYS A 323 -6.16 18.96 -0.32
N ASN A 324 -6.25 17.70 -0.70
CA ASN A 324 -7.35 17.15 -1.49
C ASN A 324 -8.30 16.42 -0.56
N PRO A 325 -9.60 16.73 -0.59
CA PRO A 325 -10.58 16.08 0.25
C PRO A 325 -10.72 14.60 -0.12
N VAL A 326 -10.75 13.77 0.92
CA VAL A 326 -11.00 12.33 0.84
C VAL A 326 -12.29 12.05 1.58
N VAL A 327 -13.27 11.50 0.89
CA VAL A 327 -14.61 11.21 1.44
C VAL A 327 -14.80 9.71 1.52
N LEU A 328 -15.46 9.25 2.58
CA LEU A 328 -15.87 7.86 2.75
C LEU A 328 -17.38 7.77 2.51
N GLU A 329 -17.78 7.09 1.45
CA GLU A 329 -19.17 6.79 1.13
C GLU A 329 -19.36 5.26 1.11
N ASP A 330 -20.22 4.76 1.98
CA ASP A 330 -20.45 3.32 2.18
C ASP A 330 -19.11 2.55 2.38
N ARG A 331 -18.71 1.79 1.38
CA ARG A 331 -17.44 1.03 1.34
C ARG A 331 -16.48 1.55 0.26
N THR A 332 -16.53 2.84 -0.01
CA THR A 332 -15.72 3.46 -1.05
C THR A 332 -15.03 4.71 -0.51
N ILE A 333 -13.73 4.77 -0.69
CA ILE A 333 -12.93 5.98 -0.48
C ILE A 333 -12.93 6.75 -1.79
N ILE A 334 -13.32 8.01 -1.76
CA ILE A 334 -13.37 8.90 -2.92
C ILE A 334 -12.40 10.05 -2.69
N ALA A 335 -11.42 10.21 -3.57
CA ALA A 335 -10.50 11.35 -3.55
C ALA A 335 -10.91 12.37 -4.62
N GLU A 336 -11.06 13.62 -4.20
CA GLU A 336 -11.45 14.75 -5.03
C GLU A 336 -10.32 15.76 -5.15
N PHE A 337 -10.30 16.54 -6.23
CA PHE A 337 -9.36 17.64 -6.39
C PHE A 337 -9.98 18.94 -5.87
N ASN A 338 -9.28 19.66 -4.99
CA ASN A 338 -9.78 20.91 -4.43
C ASN A 338 -9.43 22.09 -5.33
N LEU A 339 -10.35 22.49 -6.20
CA LEU A 339 -10.19 23.64 -7.11
C LEU A 339 -10.12 25.00 -6.38
N GLN A 340 -10.57 25.10 -5.13
CA GLN A 340 -10.66 26.40 -4.43
C GLN A 340 -9.29 26.89 -3.91
N MET A 341 -8.29 26.02 -3.77
CA MET A 341 -6.97 26.43 -3.27
C MET A 341 -6.05 27.05 -4.32
N GLN A 342 -6.34 26.89 -5.62
CA GLN A 342 -5.54 27.53 -6.67
C GLN A 342 -5.83 29.03 -6.86
N GLN A 343 -7.01 29.52 -6.43
CA GLN A 343 -7.37 30.94 -6.60
C GLN A 343 -6.75 31.87 -5.56
N ASN A 344 -6.11 31.32 -4.51
CA ASN A 344 -5.48 32.12 -3.44
C ASN A 344 -3.93 32.11 -3.51
N SER A 345 -3.35 31.60 -4.60
CA SER A 345 -1.88 31.48 -4.77
C SER A 345 -1.31 32.41 -5.89
N ASP A 346 -2.16 33.27 -6.48
CA ASP A 346 -1.77 34.30 -7.46
C ASP A 346 -1.68 35.68 -6.80
#